data_39589e702d5eac4624a81ecbab97b228
#
_entry.id   39589e702d5eac4624a81ecbab97b228
#
_cell.length_a   1.000
_cell.length_b   1.000
_cell.length_c   1.000
_cell.angle_alpha   90.00
_cell.angle_beta   90.00
_cell.angle_gamma   90.00
#
_symmetry.space_group_name_H-M   'P 1'
#
loop_
_entity.id
_entity.type
_entity.pdbx_description
1 polymer ?
#
loop_
_entity_poly.entity_id
_entity_poly.type
_entity_poly.pdbx_seq_one_letter_code
_entity_poly.pdbx_strand_id
1 'polypeptide(L)'
;MRALKFAPRLVLLACLLSIASYAAPPGDAQWITAWGTSQQTLGTTQLTDATVRMIARVTIPGDAVRIRLDNTYGLTAVTIGSAWVGLRIQNALLAAGSNRQVYFSGSPSVTIPAGGSVMSDAVELDVLARQDVAVSLYLPGAAVQPSQHSGARVTSYYTADGAGDVAAGEEATPFENTTASMWWLKSVDVLSSDSSGAVVAFGDSITDGSCTTEDAHDRWEDWVSVRMDVADAAGTIGQGRANRRPLKAIVNEGIGGNTVTRELVPPPTSTPGVERLERDVLSHFGVTHVVLFMGTNDIRREATAQQVIDGMLNIITRVKAEGLTIIGATIIPRHNRPPQGDNTGWDDEKTAIRNIVNEWIRTEAPFDAVIDFDRVVADPADPDLIHPPFDCGDGIHPSPIGYYEMGKAVDLRLLDDVGG
;
A
#
# COMPACT_ATOMS: atom_id res chain seq x y z
N MET A 1 17.90 -16.71 -81.04
CA MET A 1 17.14 -15.98 -80.01
C MET A 1 17.43 -16.68 -78.69
N ARG A 2 18.26 -16.04 -77.85
CA ARG A 2 18.60 -16.52 -76.49
C ARG A 2 17.78 -15.71 -75.47
N ALA A 3 16.92 -16.36 -74.71
CA ALA A 3 16.15 -15.72 -73.66
C ALA A 3 16.98 -15.54 -72.37
N LEU A 4 17.13 -14.30 -71.94
CA LEU A 4 17.73 -13.96 -70.62
C LEU A 4 16.69 -14.24 -69.53
N LYS A 5 17.05 -15.07 -68.57
CA LYS A 5 16.29 -15.29 -67.34
C LYS A 5 16.78 -14.30 -66.27
N PHE A 6 15.93 -13.36 -65.88
CA PHE A 6 16.13 -12.53 -64.66
C PHE A 6 15.70 -13.31 -63.43
N ALA A 7 16.61 -13.46 -62.47
CA ALA A 7 16.31 -13.97 -61.16
C ALA A 7 16.09 -12.79 -60.20
N PRO A 8 15.01 -12.78 -59.36
CA PRO A 8 14.84 -11.70 -58.37
C PRO A 8 15.80 -11.92 -57.19
N ARG A 9 16.59 -10.90 -56.89
CA ARG A 9 17.37 -10.82 -55.64
C ARG A 9 16.45 -10.43 -54.50
N LEU A 10 16.24 -11.36 -53.57
CA LEU A 10 15.57 -11.12 -52.29
C LEU A 10 16.55 -10.33 -51.38
N VAL A 11 16.22 -9.07 -51.09
CA VAL A 11 16.95 -8.27 -50.10
C VAL A 11 16.35 -8.59 -48.76
N LEU A 12 17.03 -9.37 -47.93
CA LEU A 12 16.68 -9.60 -46.53
C LEU A 12 17.07 -8.35 -45.74
N LEU A 13 16.08 -7.57 -45.33
CA LEU A 13 16.26 -6.44 -44.38
C LEU A 13 16.34 -7.05 -42.97
N ALA A 14 17.53 -7.23 -42.44
CA ALA A 14 17.73 -7.63 -41.05
C ALA A 14 17.43 -6.44 -40.15
N CYS A 15 16.24 -6.42 -39.52
CA CYS A 15 15.97 -5.56 -38.40
C CYS A 15 16.82 -6.01 -37.21
N LEU A 16 17.89 -5.31 -36.94
CA LEU A 16 18.63 -5.40 -35.67
C LEU A 16 17.75 -4.79 -34.59
N LEU A 17 16.99 -5.63 -33.88
CA LEU A 17 16.43 -5.29 -32.58
C LEU A 17 17.62 -5.09 -31.62
N SER A 18 17.96 -3.86 -31.30
CA SER A 18 18.81 -3.53 -30.17
C SER A 18 18.06 -3.93 -28.88
N ILE A 19 18.31 -5.14 -28.44
CA ILE A 19 17.98 -5.55 -27.06
C ILE A 19 18.92 -4.69 -26.19
N ALA A 20 18.38 -3.65 -25.55
CA ALA A 20 19.07 -3.02 -24.44
C ALA A 20 19.33 -4.13 -23.41
N SER A 21 20.58 -4.56 -23.32
CA SER A 21 21.00 -5.48 -22.28
C SER A 21 20.94 -4.70 -20.97
N TYR A 22 19.88 -4.90 -20.21
CA TYR A 22 19.85 -4.53 -18.82
C TYR A 22 21.01 -5.26 -18.13
N ALA A 23 21.96 -4.51 -17.60
CA ALA A 23 22.99 -5.09 -16.76
C ALA A 23 22.26 -5.82 -15.61
N ALA A 24 22.62 -7.08 -15.36
CA ALA A 24 22.10 -7.78 -14.20
C ALA A 24 22.43 -6.94 -12.96
N PRO A 25 21.48 -6.76 -12.02
CA PRO A 25 21.74 -6.02 -10.79
C PRO A 25 22.94 -6.64 -10.06
N PRO A 26 23.74 -5.86 -9.30
CA PRO A 26 24.82 -6.38 -8.48
C PRO A 26 24.27 -7.51 -7.59
N GLY A 27 24.95 -8.66 -7.53
CA GLY A 27 24.53 -10.00 -7.12
C GLY A 27 23.55 -10.00 -5.98
N ASP A 28 22.77 -9.72 -5.32
CA ASP A 28 21.75 -9.95 -4.31
C ASP A 28 20.59 -8.92 -4.34
N ALA A 29 20.57 -7.93 -5.24
CA ALA A 29 19.51 -6.94 -5.31
C ALA A 29 18.21 -7.54 -5.86
N GLN A 30 17.10 -7.29 -5.16
CA GLN A 30 15.77 -7.78 -5.54
C GLN A 30 14.75 -6.65 -5.56
N TRP A 31 13.72 -6.80 -6.39
CA TRP A 31 12.58 -5.89 -6.38
C TRP A 31 11.70 -6.18 -5.18
N ILE A 32 11.44 -5.14 -4.38
CA ILE A 32 10.59 -5.22 -3.19
C ILE A 32 9.60 -4.07 -3.25
N THR A 33 8.32 -4.36 -3.04
CA THR A 33 7.32 -3.30 -2.85
C THR A 33 7.64 -2.55 -1.58
N ALA A 34 8.04 -1.28 -1.73
CA ALA A 34 8.49 -0.42 -0.63
C ALA A 34 7.40 0.53 -0.14
N TRP A 35 6.34 0.67 -0.91
CA TRP A 35 5.11 1.40 -0.59
C TRP A 35 3.97 0.84 -1.42
N GLY A 36 2.78 0.77 -0.83
CA GLY A 36 1.57 0.32 -1.50
C GLY A 36 0.31 0.91 -0.87
N THR A 37 -0.80 0.85 -1.61
CA THR A 37 -2.13 1.21 -1.13
C THR A 37 -3.22 0.49 -1.92
N SER A 38 -4.28 0.07 -1.23
CA SER A 38 -5.42 -0.58 -1.86
C SER A 38 -6.32 0.42 -2.57
N GLN A 39 -6.52 0.27 -3.88
CA GLN A 39 -7.58 1.00 -4.56
C GLN A 39 -8.95 0.51 -4.05
N GLN A 40 -9.88 1.43 -3.75
CA GLN A 40 -11.13 1.07 -3.08
C GLN A 40 -12.40 1.55 -3.79
N THR A 41 -12.31 2.57 -4.65
CA THR A 41 -13.49 3.15 -5.32
C THR A 41 -13.12 3.98 -6.54
N LEU A 42 -14.13 4.32 -7.35
CA LEU A 42 -14.02 5.38 -8.35
C LEU A 42 -14.13 6.75 -7.67
N GLY A 43 -13.19 7.65 -7.95
CA GLY A 43 -13.21 9.02 -7.45
C GLY A 43 -14.31 9.86 -8.13
N THR A 44 -14.73 10.91 -7.45
CA THR A 44 -15.72 11.86 -7.99
C THR A 44 -15.09 13.05 -8.70
N THR A 45 -13.81 13.33 -8.46
CA THR A 45 -13.05 14.38 -9.15
C THR A 45 -12.95 14.04 -10.63
N GLN A 46 -13.18 15.03 -11.48
CA GLN A 46 -13.00 14.93 -12.93
C GLN A 46 -11.83 15.80 -13.34
N LEU A 47 -10.92 15.24 -14.12
CA LEU A 47 -9.71 15.90 -14.59
C LEU A 47 -9.74 16.01 -16.11
N THR A 48 -9.38 17.19 -16.63
CA THR A 48 -9.34 17.44 -18.08
C THR A 48 -8.01 18.09 -18.44
N ASP A 49 -7.21 17.41 -19.27
CA ASP A 49 -5.91 17.93 -19.73
C ASP A 49 -5.10 18.45 -18.53
N ALA A 50 -4.85 17.61 -17.55
CA ALA A 50 -4.30 17.98 -16.25
C ALA A 50 -3.16 17.02 -15.82
N THR A 51 -2.31 17.50 -14.93
CA THR A 51 -1.24 16.70 -14.32
C THR A 51 -1.51 16.51 -12.83
N VAL A 52 -1.38 15.28 -12.35
CA VAL A 52 -1.44 14.94 -10.92
C VAL A 52 -0.06 14.58 -10.41
N ARG A 53 0.24 14.86 -9.14
CA ARG A 53 1.49 14.50 -8.45
C ARG A 53 1.16 13.80 -7.14
N MET A 54 1.26 12.46 -7.16
CA MET A 54 0.96 11.58 -6.04
C MET A 54 2.20 11.39 -5.18
N ILE A 55 2.05 11.56 -3.87
CA ILE A 55 3.17 11.46 -2.92
C ILE A 55 3.12 10.10 -2.21
N ALA A 56 4.24 9.38 -2.25
CA ALA A 56 4.42 8.08 -1.62
C ALA A 56 5.70 8.07 -0.79
N ARG A 57 5.68 7.49 0.42
CA ARG A 57 6.86 7.34 1.27
C ARG A 57 7.38 5.91 1.19
N VAL A 58 8.50 5.69 0.49
CA VAL A 58 9.15 4.38 0.47
C VAL A 58 9.78 4.09 1.82
N THR A 59 9.70 2.84 2.28
CA THR A 59 10.13 2.45 3.63
C THR A 59 11.51 1.80 3.67
N ILE A 60 12.10 1.47 2.52
CA ILE A 60 13.44 0.88 2.38
C ILE A 60 14.27 1.66 1.35
N PRO A 61 15.62 1.63 1.45
CA PRO A 61 16.48 2.24 0.46
C PRO A 61 16.69 1.34 -0.77
N GLY A 62 17.16 1.94 -1.87
CA GLY A 62 17.59 1.22 -3.07
C GLY A 62 17.99 2.15 -4.22
N ASP A 63 18.46 1.54 -5.32
CA ASP A 63 19.15 2.23 -6.42
C ASP A 63 18.24 2.49 -7.63
N ALA A 64 17.08 1.85 -7.67
CA ALA A 64 16.10 2.04 -8.73
C ALA A 64 14.68 1.86 -8.20
N VAL A 65 13.73 2.50 -8.89
CA VAL A 65 12.30 2.39 -8.58
C VAL A 65 11.51 1.96 -9.82
N ARG A 66 10.35 1.36 -9.60
CA ARG A 66 9.30 1.19 -10.60
C ARG A 66 7.94 1.39 -9.95
N ILE A 67 6.95 1.79 -10.74
CA ILE A 67 5.62 2.10 -10.24
C ILE A 67 4.58 1.16 -10.84
N ARG A 68 3.55 0.83 -10.06
CA ARG A 68 2.35 0.18 -10.56
C ARG A 68 1.20 1.19 -10.56
N LEU A 69 0.56 1.34 -11.72
CA LEU A 69 -0.66 2.13 -11.87
C LEU A 69 -1.85 1.18 -11.98
N ASP A 70 -2.97 1.57 -11.38
CA ASP A 70 -4.16 0.72 -11.24
C ASP A 70 -5.44 1.50 -11.59
N ASN A 71 -6.23 0.91 -12.47
CA ASN A 71 -7.53 1.41 -12.90
C ASN A 71 -8.66 0.43 -12.53
N THR A 72 -8.50 -0.29 -11.40
CA THR A 72 -9.44 -1.33 -10.94
C THR A 72 -10.89 -0.84 -10.89
N TYR A 73 -11.11 0.39 -10.46
CA TYR A 73 -12.45 0.97 -10.35
C TYR A 73 -12.82 1.88 -11.51
N GLY A 74 -11.92 2.08 -12.48
CA GLY A 74 -12.21 2.86 -13.68
C GLY A 74 -13.26 2.18 -14.55
N LEU A 75 -14.28 2.94 -14.97
CA LEU A 75 -15.35 2.47 -15.84
C LEU A 75 -14.92 2.41 -17.32
N THR A 76 -13.87 3.13 -17.67
CA THR A 76 -13.30 3.21 -19.01
C THR A 76 -11.79 3.09 -18.94
N ALA A 77 -11.14 2.80 -20.06
CA ALA A 77 -9.69 2.88 -20.15
C ALA A 77 -9.20 4.31 -19.89
N VAL A 78 -8.09 4.45 -19.18
CA VAL A 78 -7.42 5.71 -18.91
C VAL A 78 -6.07 5.76 -19.64
N THR A 79 -5.77 6.87 -20.31
CA THR A 79 -4.47 7.11 -20.92
C THR A 79 -3.65 8.04 -20.03
N ILE A 80 -2.47 7.60 -19.65
CA ILE A 80 -1.42 8.39 -19.04
C ILE A 80 -0.49 8.84 -20.19
N GLY A 81 -0.49 10.13 -20.50
CA GLY A 81 0.27 10.71 -21.62
C GLY A 81 1.76 10.78 -21.34
N SER A 82 2.14 11.06 -20.09
CA SER A 82 3.51 10.96 -19.59
C SER A 82 3.49 10.65 -18.10
N ALA A 83 4.56 10.02 -17.61
CA ALA A 83 4.75 9.74 -16.18
C ALA A 83 6.19 10.06 -15.77
N TRP A 84 6.36 10.58 -14.56
CA TRP A 84 7.65 10.96 -13.98
C TRP A 84 7.71 10.59 -12.52
N VAL A 85 8.89 10.29 -12.00
CA VAL A 85 9.14 10.03 -10.59
C VAL A 85 10.36 10.83 -10.12
N GLY A 86 10.23 11.47 -8.95
CA GLY A 86 11.30 12.31 -8.38
C GLY A 86 11.24 12.36 -6.87
N LEU A 87 12.28 12.92 -6.25
CA LEU A 87 12.40 13.04 -4.79
C LEU A 87 11.68 14.31 -4.32
N ARG A 88 10.67 14.15 -3.45
CA ARG A 88 9.94 15.28 -2.85
C ARG A 88 10.80 15.97 -1.79
N ILE A 89 10.79 17.31 -1.81
CA ILE A 89 11.35 18.14 -0.73
C ILE A 89 10.24 18.64 0.20
N GLN A 90 9.27 19.37 -0.35
CA GLN A 90 8.19 19.98 0.40
C GLN A 90 7.02 20.29 -0.54
N ASN A 91 5.78 20.08 -0.08
CA ASN A 91 4.59 20.28 -0.91
C ASN A 91 4.73 19.50 -2.23
N ALA A 92 4.50 20.14 -3.37
CA ALA A 92 4.71 19.57 -4.69
C ALA A 92 6.14 19.76 -5.25
N LEU A 93 7.06 20.41 -4.50
CA LEU A 93 8.43 20.70 -4.95
C LEU A 93 9.31 19.46 -4.91
N LEU A 94 10.06 19.21 -5.96
CA LEU A 94 11.04 18.12 -6.04
C LEU A 94 12.48 18.63 -5.86
N ALA A 95 13.36 17.71 -5.50
CA ALA A 95 14.80 17.97 -5.45
C ALA A 95 15.33 18.23 -6.87
N ALA A 96 16.12 19.28 -7.03
CA ALA A 96 16.65 19.68 -8.32
C ALA A 96 17.45 18.55 -8.98
N GLY A 97 17.11 18.22 -10.22
CA GLY A 97 17.73 17.15 -11.00
C GLY A 97 17.34 15.73 -10.56
N SER A 98 16.32 15.56 -9.69
CA SER A 98 15.88 14.23 -9.26
C SER A 98 14.78 13.63 -10.13
N ASN A 99 14.06 14.45 -10.89
CA ASN A 99 12.89 13.98 -11.64
C ASN A 99 13.30 13.13 -12.84
N ARG A 100 12.76 11.94 -12.98
CA ARG A 100 13.08 10.94 -14.02
C ARG A 100 11.85 10.55 -14.78
N GLN A 101 11.96 10.46 -16.10
CA GLN A 101 10.87 9.97 -16.94
C GLN A 101 10.65 8.49 -16.71
N VAL A 102 9.38 8.11 -16.57
CA VAL A 102 8.93 6.72 -16.43
C VAL A 102 8.46 6.21 -17.78
N TYR A 103 8.84 4.99 -18.12
CA TYR A 103 8.42 4.30 -19.33
C TYR A 103 7.63 3.05 -19.03
N PHE A 104 6.82 2.62 -19.99
CA PHE A 104 6.01 1.40 -19.91
C PHE A 104 6.30 0.56 -21.17
N SER A 105 7.08 -0.50 -21.02
CA SER A 105 7.60 -1.30 -22.15
C SER A 105 8.28 -0.44 -23.22
N GLY A 106 9.09 0.53 -22.77
CA GLY A 106 9.83 1.47 -23.61
C GLY A 106 9.00 2.65 -24.16
N SER A 107 7.70 2.73 -23.86
CA SER A 107 6.83 3.85 -24.25
C SER A 107 6.71 4.88 -23.12
N PRO A 108 6.79 6.19 -23.38
CA PRO A 108 6.58 7.23 -22.37
C PRO A 108 5.09 7.39 -21.97
N SER A 109 4.19 6.75 -22.69
CA SER A 109 2.74 6.78 -22.44
C SER A 109 2.17 5.37 -22.35
N VAL A 110 1.05 5.24 -21.64
CA VAL A 110 0.35 3.97 -21.49
C VAL A 110 -1.17 4.17 -21.39
N THR A 111 -1.94 3.22 -21.92
CA THR A 111 -3.38 3.15 -21.71
C THR A 111 -3.71 1.96 -20.83
N ILE A 112 -4.33 2.21 -19.68
CA ILE A 112 -4.72 1.20 -18.71
C ILE A 112 -6.19 0.87 -18.92
N PRO A 113 -6.56 -0.37 -19.26
CA PRO A 113 -7.96 -0.74 -19.45
C PRO A 113 -8.78 -0.57 -18.17
N ALA A 114 -10.09 -0.48 -18.31
CA ALA A 114 -11.01 -0.55 -17.17
C ALA A 114 -10.78 -1.85 -16.40
N GLY A 115 -10.67 -1.78 -15.07
CA GLY A 115 -10.40 -2.93 -14.22
C GLY A 115 -8.95 -3.44 -14.26
N GLY A 116 -8.06 -2.80 -15.04
CA GLY A 116 -6.68 -3.26 -15.24
C GLY A 116 -5.64 -2.50 -14.45
N SER A 117 -4.42 -3.01 -14.48
CA SER A 117 -3.22 -2.34 -13.94
C SER A 117 -2.04 -2.51 -14.88
N VAL A 118 -1.01 -1.67 -14.70
CA VAL A 118 0.23 -1.73 -15.47
C VAL A 118 1.42 -1.45 -14.57
N MET A 119 2.54 -2.14 -14.84
CA MET A 119 3.83 -1.90 -14.19
C MET A 119 4.72 -1.09 -15.15
N SER A 120 5.46 -0.13 -14.62
CA SER A 120 6.47 0.61 -15.37
C SER A 120 7.75 -0.21 -15.57
N ASP A 121 8.56 0.24 -16.50
CA ASP A 121 9.97 -0.15 -16.57
C ASP A 121 10.71 0.41 -15.33
N ALA A 122 11.90 -0.13 -15.06
CA ALA A 122 12.77 0.36 -14.00
C ALA A 122 13.30 1.77 -14.32
N VAL A 123 13.41 2.59 -13.27
CA VAL A 123 13.96 3.95 -13.34
C VAL A 123 15.11 4.05 -12.36
N GLU A 124 16.30 4.41 -12.82
CA GLU A 124 17.44 4.69 -11.95
C GLU A 124 17.17 5.95 -11.12
N LEU A 125 16.95 5.74 -9.83
CA LEU A 125 16.70 6.78 -8.85
C LEU A 125 17.05 6.23 -7.46
N ASP A 126 18.13 6.73 -6.88
CA ASP A 126 18.54 6.40 -5.53
C ASP A 126 17.50 6.93 -4.54
N VAL A 127 16.99 6.06 -3.69
CA VAL A 127 16.04 6.41 -2.63
C VAL A 127 16.57 5.95 -1.28
N LEU A 128 16.28 6.72 -0.24
CA LEU A 128 16.59 6.37 1.15
C LEU A 128 15.36 5.77 1.84
N ALA A 129 15.58 5.05 2.93
CA ALA A 129 14.46 4.62 3.79
C ALA A 129 13.67 5.83 4.29
N ARG A 130 12.35 5.72 4.26
CA ARG A 130 11.38 6.76 4.66
C ARG A 130 11.48 8.07 3.85
N GLN A 131 11.95 7.97 2.61
CA GLN A 131 11.97 9.11 1.69
C GLN A 131 10.64 9.24 0.95
N ASP A 132 10.15 10.47 0.81
CA ASP A 132 9.02 10.77 -0.03
C ASP A 132 9.45 10.82 -1.49
N VAL A 133 8.79 10.02 -2.32
CA VAL A 133 8.84 10.08 -3.77
C VAL A 133 7.53 10.69 -4.30
N ALA A 134 7.63 11.45 -5.37
CA ALA A 134 6.49 12.02 -6.07
C ALA A 134 6.35 11.37 -7.44
N VAL A 135 5.18 10.82 -7.72
CA VAL A 135 4.82 10.26 -9.03
C VAL A 135 3.90 11.25 -9.73
N SER A 136 4.39 11.85 -10.82
CA SER A 136 3.64 12.80 -11.62
C SER A 136 3.07 12.12 -12.85
N LEU A 137 1.75 12.26 -13.09
CA LEU A 137 1.01 11.61 -14.17
C LEU A 137 0.26 12.68 -14.97
N TYR A 138 0.48 12.76 -16.26
CA TYR A 138 -0.28 13.62 -17.16
C TYR A 138 -1.46 12.87 -17.77
N LEU A 139 -2.61 13.49 -17.75
CA LEU A 139 -3.90 12.97 -18.20
C LEU A 139 -4.41 13.84 -19.37
N PRO A 140 -4.20 13.42 -20.63
CA PRO A 140 -4.61 14.20 -21.81
C PRO A 140 -6.14 14.13 -22.08
N GLY A 141 -6.88 13.29 -21.35
CA GLY A 141 -8.31 13.10 -21.55
C GLY A 141 -9.16 14.22 -20.97
N ALA A 142 -10.48 14.18 -21.26
CA ALA A 142 -11.47 15.08 -20.71
C ALA A 142 -12.35 14.34 -19.69
N ALA A 143 -12.63 14.99 -18.55
CA ALA A 143 -13.50 14.48 -17.48
C ALA A 143 -13.09 13.08 -16.98
N VAL A 144 -11.78 12.83 -16.88
CA VAL A 144 -11.24 11.54 -16.43
C VAL A 144 -11.42 11.40 -14.93
N GLN A 145 -12.05 10.30 -14.49
CA GLN A 145 -12.27 9.99 -13.07
C GLN A 145 -11.23 8.98 -12.59
N PRO A 146 -10.59 9.20 -11.42
CA PRO A 146 -9.56 8.31 -10.92
C PRO A 146 -10.13 7.04 -10.26
N SER A 147 -9.53 5.88 -10.55
CA SER A 147 -9.49 4.79 -9.59
C SER A 147 -8.67 5.28 -8.41
N GLN A 148 -9.18 5.16 -7.17
CA GLN A 148 -8.55 5.79 -6.02
C GLN A 148 -8.59 4.96 -4.74
N HIS A 149 -7.62 5.25 -3.87
CA HIS A 149 -7.73 5.07 -2.43
C HIS A 149 -8.09 6.42 -1.81
N SER A 150 -9.20 6.50 -1.11
CA SER A 150 -9.63 7.75 -0.45
C SER A 150 -9.05 7.82 0.96
N GLY A 151 -8.58 8.99 1.38
CA GLY A 151 -8.04 9.18 2.73
C GLY A 151 -6.67 8.59 2.96
N ALA A 152 -5.77 8.69 1.97
CA ALA A 152 -4.40 8.17 2.04
C ALA A 152 -3.51 8.79 3.13
N ARG A 153 -4.02 9.77 3.89
CA ARG A 153 -3.33 10.47 4.98
C ARG A 153 -2.02 11.15 4.56
N VAL A 154 -1.89 11.43 3.28
CA VAL A 154 -0.79 12.19 2.70
C VAL A 154 -1.35 13.16 1.68
N THR A 155 -0.87 14.40 1.70
CA THR A 155 -1.27 15.42 0.75
C THR A 155 -0.60 15.18 -0.59
N SER A 156 -1.41 14.96 -1.63
CA SER A 156 -1.02 14.89 -3.03
C SER A 156 -1.57 16.12 -3.78
N TYR A 157 -1.09 16.34 -5.00
CA TYR A 157 -1.27 17.61 -5.70
C TYR A 157 -1.77 17.39 -7.12
N TYR A 158 -2.50 18.39 -7.67
CA TYR A 158 -2.89 18.37 -9.07
C TYR A 158 -3.08 19.79 -9.61
N THR A 159 -2.96 19.93 -10.92
CA THR A 159 -3.11 21.21 -11.62
C THR A 159 -4.57 21.56 -11.85
N ALA A 160 -4.83 22.78 -12.27
CA ALA A 160 -6.12 23.14 -12.88
C ALA A 160 -6.36 22.35 -14.18
N ASP A 161 -7.62 22.23 -14.59
CA ASP A 161 -7.98 21.70 -15.91
C ASP A 161 -7.40 22.59 -17.04
N GLY A 162 -6.91 21.94 -18.09
CA GLY A 162 -6.29 22.64 -19.23
C GLY A 162 -4.85 23.11 -18.98
N ALA A 163 -4.23 22.75 -17.87
CA ALA A 163 -2.84 23.09 -17.58
C ALA A 163 -1.84 22.29 -18.43
N GLY A 164 -2.26 21.20 -19.03
CA GLY A 164 -1.44 20.35 -19.87
C GLY A 164 -0.42 19.52 -19.11
N ASP A 165 0.62 19.06 -19.83
CA ASP A 165 1.69 18.22 -19.30
C ASP A 165 2.78 19.06 -18.62
N VAL A 166 2.76 19.06 -17.29
CA VAL A 166 3.81 19.63 -16.43
C VAL A 166 4.55 18.58 -15.61
N ALA A 167 4.37 17.29 -15.93
CA ALA A 167 4.91 16.18 -15.15
C ALA A 167 6.44 16.19 -15.07
N ALA A 168 7.13 16.65 -16.13
CA ALA A 168 8.58 16.78 -16.18
C ALA A 168 9.13 17.89 -15.27
N GLY A 169 8.31 18.87 -14.88
CA GLY A 169 8.72 19.99 -14.04
C GLY A 169 8.95 19.59 -12.59
N GLU A 170 9.94 20.21 -11.95
CA GLU A 170 10.26 19.98 -10.53
C GLU A 170 9.58 20.99 -9.61
N GLU A 171 9.09 22.10 -10.15
CA GLU A 171 8.49 23.20 -9.42
C GLU A 171 7.12 22.84 -8.84
N ALA A 172 6.76 23.47 -7.71
CA ALA A 172 5.47 23.31 -7.07
C ALA A 172 4.38 24.19 -7.71
N THR A 173 4.75 25.30 -8.34
CA THR A 173 3.84 26.37 -8.79
C THR A 173 2.65 25.90 -9.64
N PRO A 174 2.78 24.95 -10.59
CA PRO A 174 1.64 24.50 -11.39
C PRO A 174 0.58 23.70 -10.60
N PHE A 175 0.92 23.18 -9.43
CA PHE A 175 0.08 22.30 -8.63
C PHE A 175 -0.71 23.10 -7.60
N GLU A 176 -1.80 23.74 -8.05
CA GLU A 176 -2.59 24.66 -7.23
C GLU A 176 -3.62 23.97 -6.32
N ASN A 177 -3.95 22.71 -6.62
CA ASN A 177 -4.96 21.95 -5.89
C ASN A 177 -4.32 20.80 -5.11
N THR A 178 -5.01 20.38 -4.03
CA THR A 178 -4.58 19.28 -3.17
C THR A 178 -5.66 18.21 -3.06
N THR A 179 -5.24 17.00 -2.79
CA THR A 179 -6.12 15.87 -2.46
C THR A 179 -5.47 15.01 -1.39
N ALA A 180 -6.30 14.44 -0.49
CA ALA A 180 -5.89 13.40 0.44
C ALA A 180 -6.11 11.99 -0.13
N SER A 181 -6.54 11.87 -1.39
CA SER A 181 -6.73 10.58 -2.08
C SER A 181 -5.53 10.24 -2.94
N MET A 182 -5.21 8.95 -3.01
CA MET A 182 -4.20 8.42 -3.93
C MET A 182 -4.89 7.97 -5.22
N TRP A 183 -4.52 8.59 -6.34
CA TRP A 183 -5.13 8.37 -7.65
C TRP A 183 -4.24 7.51 -8.54
N TRP A 184 -4.77 6.40 -9.03
CA TRP A 184 -4.12 5.40 -9.91
C TRP A 184 -2.82 4.80 -9.39
N LEU A 185 -2.05 5.45 -8.53
CA LEU A 185 -0.81 4.88 -7.99
C LEU A 185 -1.16 3.77 -6.99
N LYS A 186 -0.73 2.54 -7.30
CA LYS A 186 -0.95 1.34 -6.47
C LYS A 186 0.26 1.00 -5.61
N SER A 187 1.44 1.00 -6.21
CA SER A 187 2.68 0.70 -5.49
C SER A 187 3.90 1.37 -6.08
N VAL A 188 4.92 1.51 -5.25
CA VAL A 188 6.29 1.84 -5.62
C VAL A 188 7.16 0.68 -5.16
N ASP A 189 7.78 -0.01 -6.12
CA ASP A 189 8.76 -1.04 -5.83
C ASP A 189 10.17 -0.43 -5.92
N VAL A 190 11.06 -0.92 -5.09
CA VAL A 190 12.48 -0.48 -5.00
C VAL A 190 13.38 -1.67 -5.28
N LEU A 191 14.44 -1.46 -6.07
CA LEU A 191 15.51 -2.43 -6.24
C LEU A 191 16.49 -2.28 -5.09
N SER A 192 16.49 -3.21 -4.15
CA SER A 192 17.26 -3.13 -2.92
C SER A 192 18.17 -4.33 -2.73
N SER A 193 19.41 -4.09 -2.30
CA SER A 193 20.37 -5.10 -1.82
C SER A 193 20.42 -5.17 -0.29
N ASP A 194 19.83 -4.21 0.40
CA ASP A 194 19.90 -4.04 1.86
C ASP A 194 18.62 -4.48 2.60
N SER A 195 17.61 -4.98 1.87
CA SER A 195 16.35 -5.41 2.45
C SER A 195 16.08 -6.89 2.20
N SER A 196 15.48 -7.57 3.17
CA SER A 196 15.13 -9.00 3.10
C SER A 196 13.70 -9.28 2.69
N GLY A 197 12.94 -8.25 2.30
CA GLY A 197 11.56 -8.43 1.81
C GLY A 197 10.59 -7.38 2.32
N ALA A 198 9.29 -7.67 2.21
CA ALA A 198 8.20 -6.79 2.60
C ALA A 198 7.26 -7.43 3.62
N VAL A 199 6.75 -6.62 4.53
CA VAL A 199 5.64 -6.90 5.45
C VAL A 199 4.43 -6.14 4.96
N VAL A 200 3.35 -6.83 4.63
CA VAL A 200 2.09 -6.20 4.21
C VAL A 200 1.14 -6.11 5.41
N ALA A 201 0.79 -4.90 5.82
CA ALA A 201 -0.26 -4.64 6.79
C ALA A 201 -1.61 -4.67 6.08
N PHE A 202 -2.34 -5.77 6.23
CA PHE A 202 -3.62 -6.03 5.57
C PHE A 202 -4.76 -5.84 6.55
N GLY A 203 -5.53 -4.74 6.39
CA GLY A 203 -6.45 -4.32 7.42
C GLY A 203 -7.62 -3.46 6.95
N ASP A 204 -8.29 -2.90 7.94
CA ASP A 204 -9.41 -1.96 7.79
C ASP A 204 -8.97 -0.49 8.05
N SER A 205 -9.89 0.35 8.53
CA SER A 205 -9.63 1.77 8.82
C SER A 205 -8.54 2.00 9.87
N ILE A 206 -8.27 1.03 10.74
CA ILE A 206 -7.25 1.18 11.78
C ILE A 206 -5.86 0.99 11.16
N THR A 207 -5.72 0.09 10.19
CA THR A 207 -4.49 -0.04 9.40
C THR A 207 -4.37 1.10 8.37
N ASP A 208 -5.46 1.49 7.72
CA ASP A 208 -5.50 2.66 6.82
C ASP A 208 -5.09 3.97 7.51
N GLY A 209 -5.28 4.07 8.83
CA GLY A 209 -4.83 5.19 9.65
C GLY A 209 -5.90 6.24 9.91
N SER A 210 -7.17 5.83 10.07
CA SER A 210 -8.20 6.77 10.53
C SER A 210 -7.80 7.45 11.83
N CYS A 211 -7.97 8.77 11.92
CA CYS A 211 -7.56 9.63 13.03
C CYS A 211 -6.04 9.87 13.18
N THR A 212 -5.22 9.40 12.26
CA THR A 212 -3.81 9.83 12.20
C THR A 212 -3.71 11.29 11.72
N THR A 213 -2.57 11.90 11.97
CA THR A 213 -2.30 13.27 11.53
C THR A 213 -1.91 13.28 10.05
N GLU A 214 -2.57 14.12 9.26
CA GLU A 214 -2.24 14.28 7.84
C GLU A 214 -0.76 14.63 7.65
N ASP A 215 -0.08 13.97 6.71
CA ASP A 215 1.34 14.10 6.39
C ASP A 215 2.32 13.71 7.51
N ALA A 216 1.86 13.24 8.68
CA ALA A 216 2.74 12.91 9.80
C ALA A 216 3.34 11.49 9.69
N HIS A 217 2.72 10.58 8.93
CA HIS A 217 3.10 9.16 8.87
C HIS A 217 3.20 8.58 10.29
N ASP A 218 2.09 8.60 11.01
CA ASP A 218 1.98 8.20 12.42
C ASP A 218 1.00 7.04 12.64
N ARG A 219 0.79 6.18 11.62
CA ARG A 219 0.10 4.90 11.73
C ARG A 219 0.91 3.91 12.57
N TRP A 220 0.30 2.83 13.02
CA TRP A 220 1.02 1.82 13.81
C TRP A 220 2.19 1.18 13.02
N GLU A 221 1.99 0.90 11.73
CA GLU A 221 3.03 0.32 10.86
C GLU A 221 4.10 1.34 10.47
N ASP A 222 3.79 2.63 10.38
CA ASP A 222 4.79 3.68 10.20
C ASP A 222 5.78 3.70 11.39
N TRP A 223 5.27 3.54 12.63
CA TRP A 223 6.12 3.41 13.82
C TRP A 223 6.95 2.13 13.82
N VAL A 224 6.41 1.03 13.28
CA VAL A 224 7.21 -0.21 13.07
C VAL A 224 8.36 0.06 12.11
N SER A 225 8.11 0.73 10.98
CA SER A 225 9.16 1.12 10.01
C SER A 225 10.24 1.99 10.66
N VAL A 226 9.86 3.02 11.43
CA VAL A 226 10.80 3.87 12.19
C VAL A 226 11.66 3.03 13.13
N ARG A 227 11.08 2.10 13.89
CA ARG A 227 11.80 1.26 14.83
C ARG A 227 12.75 0.29 14.16
N MET A 228 12.38 -0.25 13.00
CA MET A 228 13.26 -1.11 12.20
C MET A 228 14.48 -0.34 11.70
N ASP A 229 14.29 0.86 11.16
CA ASP A 229 15.35 1.73 10.69
C ASP A 229 16.32 2.12 11.83
N VAL A 230 15.79 2.48 13.01
CA VAL A 230 16.61 2.76 14.19
C VAL A 230 17.37 1.53 14.66
N ALA A 231 16.75 0.34 14.65
CA ALA A 231 17.42 -0.91 15.05
C ALA A 231 18.54 -1.29 14.07
N ASP A 232 18.32 -1.10 12.77
CA ASP A 232 19.31 -1.30 11.73
C ASP A 232 20.50 -0.35 11.90
N ALA A 233 20.25 0.95 12.07
CA ALA A 233 21.27 1.95 12.32
C ALA A 233 22.06 1.66 13.59
N ALA A 234 21.42 1.23 14.69
CA ALA A 234 22.08 0.85 15.94
C ALA A 234 23.00 -0.38 15.78
N GLY A 235 22.55 -1.38 15.01
CA GLY A 235 23.37 -2.56 14.67
C GLY A 235 24.63 -2.20 13.88
N THR A 236 24.56 -1.17 13.06
CA THR A 236 25.68 -0.67 12.25
C THR A 236 26.78 0.00 13.10
N ILE A 237 26.41 0.66 14.20
CA ILE A 237 27.35 1.46 15.04
C ILE A 237 28.21 0.57 15.95
N GLY A 238 27.76 -0.63 16.33
CA GLY A 238 28.40 -1.41 17.38
C GLY A 238 29.07 -2.73 16.99
N GLN A 239 28.68 -3.40 15.92
CA GLN A 239 28.99 -4.81 15.71
C GLN A 239 29.38 -5.22 14.28
N GLY A 240 29.49 -4.29 13.35
CA GLY A 240 29.79 -4.59 11.95
C GLY A 240 28.59 -5.22 11.20
N ARG A 241 28.66 -5.29 9.85
CA ARG A 241 27.59 -5.75 8.96
C ARG A 241 27.04 -7.15 9.27
N ALA A 242 27.81 -8.02 9.93
CA ALA A 242 27.41 -9.41 10.18
C ALA A 242 26.27 -9.60 11.21
N ASN A 243 25.95 -8.56 12.00
CA ASN A 243 24.88 -8.61 13.01
C ASN A 243 23.76 -7.59 12.74
N ARG A 244 23.72 -7.03 11.55
CA ARG A 244 22.69 -6.09 11.13
C ARG A 244 21.39 -6.87 10.89
N ARG A 245 20.28 -6.42 11.51
CA ARG A 245 18.97 -6.94 11.14
C ARG A 245 18.61 -6.39 9.76
N PRO A 246 18.29 -7.24 8.77
CA PRO A 246 17.88 -6.74 7.45
C PRO A 246 16.63 -5.88 7.58
N LEU A 247 16.58 -4.77 6.86
CA LEU A 247 15.37 -3.97 6.73
C LEU A 247 14.31 -4.77 5.99
N LYS A 248 13.04 -4.59 6.39
CA LYS A 248 11.88 -5.00 5.60
C LYS A 248 11.05 -3.79 5.24
N ALA A 249 10.57 -3.77 4.02
CA ALA A 249 9.57 -2.80 3.61
C ALA A 249 8.28 -2.98 4.42
N ILE A 250 7.61 -1.88 4.74
CA ILE A 250 6.28 -1.89 5.36
C ILE A 250 5.31 -1.32 4.34
N VAL A 251 4.30 -2.12 3.97
CA VAL A 251 3.30 -1.81 2.94
C VAL A 251 1.92 -1.76 3.59
N ASN A 252 1.22 -0.65 3.43
CA ASN A 252 -0.12 -0.48 3.99
C ASN A 252 -1.18 -0.84 2.93
N GLU A 253 -1.97 -1.86 3.22
CA GLU A 253 -3.13 -2.28 2.42
C GLU A 253 -4.42 -2.24 3.26
N GLY A 254 -4.54 -1.22 4.12
CA GLY A 254 -5.75 -0.87 4.85
C GLY A 254 -6.82 -0.24 3.95
N ILE A 255 -8.08 -0.43 4.27
CA ILE A 255 -9.21 0.26 3.64
C ILE A 255 -10.23 0.65 4.71
N GLY A 256 -10.62 1.92 4.76
CA GLY A 256 -11.65 2.41 5.67
C GLY A 256 -12.96 1.61 5.58
N GLY A 257 -13.46 1.10 6.72
CA GLY A 257 -14.71 0.34 6.80
C GLY A 257 -14.66 -1.07 6.20
N ASN A 258 -13.49 -1.58 5.82
CA ASN A 258 -13.32 -2.89 5.19
C ASN A 258 -13.65 -4.04 6.12
N THR A 259 -14.11 -5.14 5.53
CA THR A 259 -14.51 -6.37 6.20
C THR A 259 -13.65 -7.55 5.73
N VAL A 260 -13.57 -8.59 6.54
CA VAL A 260 -12.95 -9.86 6.16
C VAL A 260 -13.79 -10.55 5.11
N THR A 261 -15.11 -10.64 5.33
CA THR A 261 -16.08 -11.38 4.49
C THR A 261 -17.15 -10.50 3.87
N ARG A 262 -17.87 -11.02 2.87
CA ARG A 262 -18.96 -10.33 2.16
C ARG A 262 -20.35 -10.65 2.72
N GLU A 263 -20.50 -11.78 3.38
CA GLU A 263 -21.81 -12.28 3.82
C GLU A 263 -22.30 -11.54 5.06
N LEU A 264 -22.66 -10.27 4.90
CA LEU A 264 -22.96 -9.34 5.99
C LEU A 264 -24.24 -8.55 5.71
N VAL A 265 -24.83 -8.00 6.79
CA VAL A 265 -26.03 -7.15 6.73
C VAL A 265 -25.77 -5.84 7.50
N PRO A 266 -25.77 -4.67 6.82
CA PRO A 266 -25.78 -4.49 5.37
C PRO A 266 -24.45 -4.97 4.72
N PRO A 267 -24.46 -5.29 3.43
CA PRO A 267 -23.22 -5.73 2.76
C PRO A 267 -22.15 -4.64 2.76
N PRO A 268 -20.86 -5.01 2.73
CA PRO A 268 -19.76 -4.04 2.71
C PRO A 268 -19.78 -3.19 1.43
N THR A 269 -19.32 -1.95 1.54
CA THR A 269 -19.24 -1.01 0.41
C THR A 269 -17.93 -1.12 -0.38
N SER A 270 -16.88 -1.71 0.24
CA SER A 270 -15.59 -1.98 -0.40
C SER A 270 -15.39 -3.49 -0.58
N THR A 271 -14.49 -3.88 -1.49
CA THR A 271 -14.14 -5.29 -1.72
C THR A 271 -13.59 -5.91 -0.45
N PRO A 272 -14.18 -6.99 0.08
CA PRO A 272 -13.74 -7.63 1.32
C PRO A 272 -12.34 -8.24 1.24
N GLY A 273 -11.72 -8.45 2.40
CA GLY A 273 -10.38 -9.01 2.52
C GLY A 273 -10.18 -10.32 1.75
N VAL A 274 -11.11 -11.26 1.88
CA VAL A 274 -11.06 -12.56 1.18
C VAL A 274 -11.03 -12.44 -0.34
N GLU A 275 -11.59 -11.37 -0.91
CA GLU A 275 -11.66 -11.15 -2.36
C GLU A 275 -10.52 -10.31 -2.90
N ARG A 276 -9.98 -9.37 -2.09
CA ARG A 276 -8.90 -8.48 -2.51
C ARG A 276 -7.48 -8.97 -2.16
N LEU A 277 -7.35 -10.10 -1.44
CA LEU A 277 -6.08 -10.66 -0.99
C LEU A 277 -5.07 -10.81 -2.14
N GLU A 278 -5.48 -11.37 -3.28
CA GLU A 278 -4.61 -11.54 -4.44
C GLU A 278 -4.10 -10.19 -4.97
N ARG A 279 -5.03 -9.26 -5.19
CA ARG A 279 -4.74 -7.96 -5.77
C ARG A 279 -3.87 -7.09 -4.85
N ASP A 280 -4.16 -7.10 -3.53
CA ASP A 280 -3.61 -6.12 -2.62
C ASP A 280 -2.48 -6.66 -1.74
N VAL A 281 -2.27 -7.97 -1.71
CA VAL A 281 -1.22 -8.59 -0.89
C VAL A 281 -0.29 -9.47 -1.73
N LEU A 282 -0.85 -10.51 -2.36
CA LEU A 282 -0.02 -11.55 -3.01
C LEU A 282 0.61 -11.08 -4.32
N SER A 283 0.08 -10.02 -4.93
CA SER A 283 0.66 -9.43 -6.15
C SER A 283 1.83 -8.47 -5.88
N HIS A 284 2.17 -8.17 -4.63
CA HIS A 284 3.34 -7.36 -4.29
C HIS A 284 4.63 -8.16 -4.42
N PHE A 285 5.74 -7.45 -4.64
CA PHE A 285 7.04 -8.05 -4.81
C PHE A 285 7.79 -8.18 -3.48
N GLY A 286 8.45 -9.31 -3.29
CA GLY A 286 9.29 -9.56 -2.13
C GLY A 286 8.51 -9.69 -0.81
N VAL A 287 7.22 -10.00 -0.85
CA VAL A 287 6.42 -10.22 0.38
C VAL A 287 6.98 -11.43 1.11
N THR A 288 7.21 -11.28 2.40
CA THR A 288 7.62 -12.35 3.31
C THR A 288 6.64 -12.53 4.46
N HIS A 289 5.99 -11.44 4.87
CA HIS A 289 5.06 -11.44 6.01
C HIS A 289 3.77 -10.69 5.66
N VAL A 290 2.68 -11.17 6.22
CA VAL A 290 1.37 -10.50 6.20
C VAL A 290 0.89 -10.32 7.63
N VAL A 291 0.52 -9.10 8.01
CA VAL A 291 -0.16 -8.84 9.29
C VAL A 291 -1.64 -8.66 8.98
N LEU A 292 -2.48 -9.59 9.40
CA LEU A 292 -3.93 -9.53 9.24
C LEU A 292 -4.57 -8.83 10.44
N PHE A 293 -5.11 -7.63 10.21
CA PHE A 293 -5.76 -6.83 11.25
C PHE A 293 -7.08 -6.24 10.77
N MET A 294 -8.16 -7.01 10.90
CA MET A 294 -9.52 -6.59 10.55
C MET A 294 -10.55 -7.47 11.27
N GLY A 295 -11.84 -7.13 11.16
CA GLY A 295 -12.95 -7.90 11.77
C GLY A 295 -13.95 -7.03 12.52
N THR A 296 -13.54 -5.84 13.02
CA THR A 296 -14.46 -4.94 13.73
C THR A 296 -15.63 -4.49 12.85
N ASN A 297 -15.42 -4.35 11.55
CA ASN A 297 -16.48 -3.95 10.62
C ASN A 297 -17.42 -5.09 10.24
N ASP A 298 -16.94 -6.31 10.28
CA ASP A 298 -17.77 -7.50 10.14
C ASP A 298 -18.76 -7.59 11.30
N ILE A 299 -18.27 -7.50 12.53
CA ILE A 299 -19.06 -7.56 13.75
C ILE A 299 -20.11 -6.44 13.79
N ARG A 300 -19.74 -5.19 13.47
CA ARG A 300 -20.70 -4.08 13.40
C ARG A 300 -21.78 -4.27 12.34
N ARG A 301 -21.56 -5.14 11.36
CA ARG A 301 -22.48 -5.53 10.27
C ARG A 301 -23.16 -6.87 10.56
N GLU A 302 -23.34 -7.20 11.83
CA GLU A 302 -24.06 -8.38 12.32
C GLU A 302 -23.40 -9.73 12.00
N ALA A 303 -22.07 -9.75 11.75
CA ALA A 303 -21.34 -10.99 11.60
C ALA A 303 -21.32 -11.77 12.91
N THR A 304 -21.54 -13.08 12.83
CA THR A 304 -21.24 -13.99 13.92
C THR A 304 -19.73 -14.18 14.08
N ALA A 305 -19.27 -14.61 15.25
CA ALA A 305 -17.86 -14.96 15.46
C ALA A 305 -17.37 -15.98 14.43
N GLN A 306 -18.17 -16.98 14.10
CA GLN A 306 -17.81 -18.02 13.13
C GLN A 306 -17.59 -17.47 11.72
N GLN A 307 -18.43 -16.53 11.25
CA GLN A 307 -18.25 -15.90 9.94
C GLN A 307 -16.92 -15.13 9.86
N VAL A 308 -16.54 -14.40 10.90
CA VAL A 308 -15.25 -13.71 10.98
C VAL A 308 -14.09 -14.71 10.96
N ILE A 309 -14.19 -15.76 11.79
CA ILE A 309 -13.18 -16.82 11.87
C ILE A 309 -13.00 -17.54 10.52
N ASP A 310 -14.09 -17.93 9.86
CA ASP A 310 -14.04 -18.61 8.57
C ASP A 310 -13.39 -17.73 7.50
N GLY A 311 -13.70 -16.43 7.50
CA GLY A 311 -13.05 -15.45 6.61
C GLY A 311 -11.55 -15.32 6.89
N MET A 312 -11.13 -15.22 8.15
CA MET A 312 -9.72 -15.21 8.54
C MET A 312 -9.01 -16.50 8.15
N LEU A 313 -9.62 -17.67 8.38
CA LEU A 313 -9.06 -18.99 7.99
C LEU A 313 -8.84 -19.08 6.47
N ASN A 314 -9.75 -18.52 5.65
CA ASN A 314 -9.57 -18.46 4.21
C ASN A 314 -8.31 -17.66 3.84
N ILE A 315 -8.11 -16.49 4.43
CA ILE A 315 -6.94 -15.64 4.21
C ILE A 315 -5.67 -16.37 4.68
N ILE A 316 -5.66 -16.91 5.89
CA ILE A 316 -4.51 -17.64 6.46
C ILE A 316 -4.09 -18.78 5.54
N THR A 317 -5.05 -19.58 5.09
CA THR A 317 -4.78 -20.74 4.22
C THR A 317 -4.12 -20.32 2.93
N ARG A 318 -4.60 -19.24 2.30
CA ARG A 318 -4.07 -18.74 1.02
C ARG A 318 -2.69 -18.11 1.18
N VAL A 319 -2.47 -17.33 2.23
CA VAL A 319 -1.16 -16.73 2.52
C VAL A 319 -0.11 -17.82 2.78
N LYS A 320 -0.46 -18.84 3.58
CA LYS A 320 0.44 -19.97 3.84
C LYS A 320 0.70 -20.83 2.61
N ALA A 321 -0.24 -20.94 1.69
CA ALA A 321 -0.06 -21.66 0.44
C ALA A 321 1.04 -21.04 -0.45
N GLU A 322 1.26 -19.72 -0.33
CA GLU A 322 2.36 -18.99 -0.99
C GLU A 322 3.69 -19.07 -0.21
N GLY A 323 3.74 -19.82 0.90
CA GLY A 323 4.94 -19.95 1.75
C GLY A 323 5.25 -18.70 2.57
N LEU A 324 4.28 -17.80 2.75
CA LEU A 324 4.44 -16.55 3.49
C LEU A 324 4.10 -16.75 4.97
N THR A 325 4.77 -15.97 5.83
CA THR A 325 4.42 -15.88 7.26
C THR A 325 3.19 -15.02 7.44
N ILE A 326 2.20 -15.48 8.21
CA ILE A 326 1.01 -14.70 8.55
C ILE A 326 0.90 -14.47 10.04
N ILE A 327 0.80 -13.20 10.43
CA ILE A 327 0.68 -12.74 11.81
C ILE A 327 -0.74 -12.23 12.03
N GLY A 328 -1.43 -12.74 13.04
CA GLY A 328 -2.74 -12.24 13.43
C GLY A 328 -2.64 -11.08 14.40
N ALA A 329 -3.49 -10.06 14.23
CA ALA A 329 -3.64 -9.01 15.23
C ALA A 329 -5.05 -9.08 15.84
N THR A 330 -5.15 -8.93 17.18
CA THR A 330 -6.43 -8.94 17.88
C THR A 330 -7.23 -7.67 17.61
N ILE A 331 -8.55 -7.81 17.48
CA ILE A 331 -9.48 -6.70 17.24
C ILE A 331 -9.54 -5.83 18.50
N ILE A 332 -9.20 -4.54 18.36
CA ILE A 332 -9.16 -3.61 19.50
C ILE A 332 -10.56 -3.36 20.09
N PRO A 333 -10.64 -2.87 21.34
CA PRO A 333 -11.91 -2.51 21.97
C PRO A 333 -12.69 -1.48 21.14
N ARG A 334 -14.01 -1.50 21.28
CA ARG A 334 -14.89 -0.55 20.62
C ARG A 334 -16.02 -0.14 21.55
N HIS A 335 -16.27 1.17 21.66
CA HIS A 335 -17.34 1.70 22.51
C HIS A 335 -18.72 1.46 21.89
N ASN A 336 -19.74 1.30 22.76
CA ASN A 336 -21.13 1.28 22.35
C ASN A 336 -21.49 2.61 21.67
N ARG A 337 -21.92 2.55 20.42
CA ARG A 337 -22.35 3.70 19.65
C ARG A 337 -23.74 3.49 19.10
N PRO A 338 -24.58 4.53 19.10
CA PRO A 338 -25.88 4.44 18.44
C PRO A 338 -25.70 4.19 16.94
N PRO A 339 -26.67 3.52 16.29
CA PRO A 339 -26.67 3.34 14.84
C PRO A 339 -26.57 4.71 14.12
N GLN A 340 -25.75 4.77 13.07
CA GLN A 340 -25.58 5.97 12.24
C GLN A 340 -25.21 5.57 10.80
N GLY A 341 -26.04 5.97 9.83
CA GLY A 341 -25.85 5.57 8.44
C GLY A 341 -25.92 4.05 8.30
N ASP A 342 -24.87 3.45 7.73
CA ASP A 342 -24.69 2.00 7.62
C ASP A 342 -24.12 1.32 8.88
N ASN A 343 -23.87 2.10 9.94
CA ASN A 343 -23.38 1.60 11.22
C ASN A 343 -24.58 1.15 12.09
N THR A 344 -24.70 -0.14 12.34
CA THR A 344 -25.77 -0.72 13.16
C THR A 344 -25.57 -0.47 14.65
N GLY A 345 -24.52 0.28 15.04
CA GLY A 345 -24.14 0.52 16.43
C GLY A 345 -23.23 -0.58 16.98
N TRP A 346 -22.91 -0.46 18.26
CA TRP A 346 -22.13 -1.44 19.00
C TRP A 346 -22.75 -1.65 20.38
N ASP A 347 -22.93 -2.89 20.76
CA ASP A 347 -23.57 -3.32 21.99
C ASP A 347 -22.76 -4.44 22.68
N ASP A 348 -23.26 -4.91 23.82
CA ASP A 348 -22.60 -5.97 24.60
C ASP A 348 -22.53 -7.30 23.84
N GLU A 349 -23.49 -7.60 22.95
CA GLU A 349 -23.45 -8.81 22.12
C GLU A 349 -22.27 -8.75 21.12
N LYS A 350 -22.07 -7.61 20.48
CA LYS A 350 -20.93 -7.39 19.57
C LYS A 350 -19.59 -7.42 20.32
N THR A 351 -19.56 -6.88 21.54
CA THR A 351 -18.39 -7.01 22.44
C THR A 351 -18.10 -8.48 22.75
N ALA A 352 -19.13 -9.28 23.08
CA ALA A 352 -18.96 -10.71 23.32
C ALA A 352 -18.46 -11.46 22.07
N ILE A 353 -18.97 -11.13 20.87
CA ILE A 353 -18.49 -11.69 19.61
C ILE A 353 -17.01 -11.33 19.38
N ARG A 354 -16.60 -10.05 19.58
CA ARG A 354 -15.21 -9.63 19.49
C ARG A 354 -14.32 -10.44 20.45
N ASN A 355 -14.74 -10.62 21.69
CA ASN A 355 -13.98 -11.35 22.69
C ASN A 355 -13.81 -12.83 22.31
N ILE A 356 -14.84 -13.47 21.73
CA ILE A 356 -14.73 -14.83 21.18
C ILE A 356 -13.70 -14.90 20.04
N VAL A 357 -13.76 -13.97 19.08
CA VAL A 357 -12.80 -13.93 17.97
C VAL A 357 -11.39 -13.67 18.47
N ASN A 358 -11.20 -12.76 19.43
CA ASN A 358 -9.88 -12.45 19.98
C ASN A 358 -9.30 -13.62 20.77
N GLU A 359 -10.12 -14.36 21.52
CA GLU A 359 -9.65 -15.57 22.21
C GLU A 359 -9.21 -16.64 21.20
N TRP A 360 -9.99 -16.84 20.13
CA TRP A 360 -9.59 -17.74 19.05
C TRP A 360 -8.28 -17.28 18.38
N ILE A 361 -8.09 -15.97 18.10
CA ILE A 361 -6.83 -15.44 17.55
C ILE A 361 -5.65 -15.78 18.46
N ARG A 362 -5.82 -15.66 19.78
CA ARG A 362 -4.75 -15.88 20.77
C ARG A 362 -4.37 -17.33 20.97
N THR A 363 -5.33 -18.27 20.83
CA THR A 363 -5.17 -19.63 21.36
C THR A 363 -5.31 -20.75 20.33
N GLU A 364 -6.09 -20.54 19.27
CA GLU A 364 -6.47 -21.61 18.34
C GLU A 364 -6.14 -21.30 16.87
N ALA A 365 -6.12 -20.00 16.50
CA ALA A 365 -5.91 -19.61 15.12
C ALA A 365 -4.55 -20.08 14.60
N PRO A 366 -4.49 -20.65 13.38
CA PRO A 366 -3.23 -21.12 12.82
C PRO A 366 -2.37 -19.99 12.25
N PHE A 367 -2.27 -18.86 12.95
CA PHE A 367 -1.28 -17.82 12.70
C PHE A 367 0.12 -18.30 13.11
N ASP A 368 1.15 -17.78 12.48
CA ASP A 368 2.54 -18.07 12.84
C ASP A 368 2.96 -17.28 14.08
N ALA A 369 2.31 -16.14 14.32
CA ALA A 369 2.47 -15.31 15.52
C ALA A 369 1.22 -14.45 15.73
N VAL A 370 1.13 -13.81 16.90
CA VAL A 370 0.02 -12.92 17.26
C VAL A 370 0.55 -11.60 17.83
N ILE A 371 -0.03 -10.49 17.40
CA ILE A 371 0.14 -9.15 17.98
C ILE A 371 -1.14 -8.82 18.75
N ASP A 372 -1.04 -8.62 20.04
CA ASP A 372 -2.21 -8.40 20.91
C ASP A 372 -2.53 -6.91 21.06
N PHE A 373 -2.98 -6.27 19.97
CA PHE A 373 -3.36 -4.85 19.99
C PHE A 373 -4.55 -4.54 20.91
N ASP A 374 -5.45 -5.51 21.12
CA ASP A 374 -6.55 -5.39 22.06
C ASP A 374 -6.05 -5.03 23.46
N ARG A 375 -5.08 -5.77 23.99
CA ARG A 375 -4.47 -5.48 25.29
C ARG A 375 -3.63 -4.21 25.33
N VAL A 376 -3.07 -3.82 24.20
CA VAL A 376 -2.23 -2.60 24.15
C VAL A 376 -3.04 -1.34 24.35
N VAL A 377 -4.24 -1.27 23.77
CA VAL A 377 -5.05 -0.04 23.78
C VAL A 377 -6.23 -0.10 24.73
N ALA A 378 -6.47 -1.23 25.39
CA ALA A 378 -7.57 -1.39 26.34
C ALA A 378 -7.44 -0.46 27.55
N ASP A 379 -8.58 0.02 28.07
CA ASP A 379 -8.63 0.74 29.34
C ASP A 379 -8.33 -0.23 30.50
N PRO A 380 -7.37 0.08 31.38
CA PRO A 380 -7.08 -0.75 32.55
C PRO A 380 -8.26 -0.95 33.50
N ALA A 381 -9.24 -0.03 33.50
CA ALA A 381 -10.42 -0.11 34.35
C ALA A 381 -11.57 -0.91 33.71
N ASP A 382 -11.63 -0.95 32.37
CA ASP A 382 -12.62 -1.68 31.60
C ASP A 382 -11.99 -2.15 30.26
N PRO A 383 -11.56 -3.40 30.17
CA PRO A 383 -10.83 -3.89 28.98
C PRO A 383 -11.68 -3.96 27.70
N ASP A 384 -12.98 -3.76 27.77
CA ASP A 384 -13.85 -3.67 26.61
C ASP A 384 -13.92 -2.26 26.00
N LEU A 385 -13.22 -1.28 26.60
CA LEU A 385 -13.13 0.09 26.14
C LEU A 385 -11.70 0.42 25.67
N ILE A 386 -11.57 1.34 24.74
CA ILE A 386 -10.27 1.97 24.43
C ILE A 386 -9.89 2.89 25.57
N HIS A 387 -8.65 2.80 26.04
CA HIS A 387 -8.13 3.73 27.05
C HIS A 387 -8.26 5.18 26.57
N PRO A 388 -8.87 6.10 27.36
CA PRO A 388 -9.22 7.45 26.89
C PRO A 388 -8.09 8.24 26.19
N PRO A 389 -6.82 8.21 26.64
CA PRO A 389 -5.72 8.84 25.91
C PRO A 389 -5.44 8.24 24.54
N PHE A 390 -5.83 6.98 24.30
CA PHE A 390 -5.59 6.25 23.06
C PHE A 390 -6.77 6.32 22.08
N ASP A 391 -7.93 6.81 22.52
CA ASP A 391 -9.12 7.02 21.70
C ASP A 391 -9.04 8.39 21.00
N CYS A 392 -9.31 8.46 19.71
CA CYS A 392 -9.41 9.75 19.00
C CYS A 392 -10.72 10.52 19.30
N GLY A 393 -11.56 9.98 20.16
CA GLY A 393 -12.84 10.58 20.58
C GLY A 393 -14.03 10.01 19.82
N ASP A 394 -13.84 9.00 18.96
CA ASP A 394 -14.92 8.34 18.25
C ASP A 394 -15.27 6.96 18.82
N GLY A 395 -14.51 6.46 19.80
CA GLY A 395 -14.70 5.17 20.44
C GLY A 395 -14.46 3.97 19.51
N ILE A 396 -13.70 4.16 18.44
CA ILE A 396 -13.42 3.15 17.41
C ILE A 396 -11.94 3.16 17.03
N HIS A 397 -11.41 4.36 16.75
CA HIS A 397 -10.09 4.51 16.16
C HIS A 397 -9.07 5.03 17.19
N PRO A 398 -7.84 4.52 17.15
CA PRO A 398 -6.79 5.04 18.00
C PRO A 398 -6.47 6.51 17.68
N SER A 399 -6.13 7.28 18.72
CA SER A 399 -5.47 8.56 18.57
C SER A 399 -4.02 8.38 18.04
N PRO A 400 -3.31 9.44 17.61
CA PRO A 400 -1.88 9.34 17.27
C PRO A 400 -1.03 8.70 18.38
N ILE A 401 -1.37 8.93 19.66
CA ILE A 401 -0.69 8.26 20.79
C ILE A 401 -1.05 6.78 20.85
N GLY A 402 -2.31 6.42 20.60
CA GLY A 402 -2.73 5.01 20.52
C GLY A 402 -2.00 4.26 19.40
N TYR A 403 -1.88 4.85 18.22
CA TYR A 403 -1.10 4.30 17.12
C TYR A 403 0.38 4.14 17.44
N TYR A 404 0.97 5.11 18.15
CA TYR A 404 2.35 5.00 18.63
C TYR A 404 2.53 3.80 19.59
N GLU A 405 1.66 3.64 20.57
CA GLU A 405 1.74 2.51 21.51
C GLU A 405 1.52 1.16 20.80
N MET A 406 0.60 1.11 19.82
CA MET A 406 0.44 -0.10 18.97
C MET A 406 1.72 -0.42 18.22
N GLY A 407 2.29 0.53 17.49
CA GLY A 407 3.53 0.32 16.74
C GLY A 407 4.72 -0.04 17.64
N LYS A 408 4.80 0.54 18.85
CA LYS A 408 5.80 0.23 19.85
C LYS A 408 5.66 -1.19 20.41
N ALA A 409 4.45 -1.70 20.53
CA ALA A 409 4.17 -3.03 21.08
C ALA A 409 4.52 -4.17 20.12
N VAL A 410 4.67 -3.91 18.83
CA VAL A 410 5.08 -4.94 17.87
C VAL A 410 6.49 -5.44 18.20
N ASP A 411 6.62 -6.73 18.50
CA ASP A 411 7.93 -7.35 18.64
C ASP A 411 8.58 -7.51 17.25
N LEU A 412 9.62 -6.75 16.98
CA LEU A 412 10.28 -6.78 15.68
C LEU A 412 10.85 -8.15 15.31
N ARG A 413 11.10 -9.04 16.29
CA ARG A 413 11.56 -10.43 16.03
C ARG A 413 10.53 -11.26 15.28
N LEU A 414 9.24 -10.90 15.36
CA LEU A 414 8.17 -11.55 14.59
C LEU A 414 8.28 -11.30 13.08
N LEU A 415 9.07 -10.30 12.69
CA LEU A 415 9.30 -9.90 11.31
C LEU A 415 10.66 -10.41 10.78
N ASP A 416 11.41 -11.16 11.56
CA ASP A 416 12.64 -11.81 11.11
C ASP A 416 12.29 -12.98 10.18
N ASP A 417 13.17 -13.24 9.21
CA ASP A 417 13.02 -14.43 8.38
C ASP A 417 13.15 -15.67 9.26
N VAL A 418 12.18 -16.58 9.15
CA VAL A 418 12.25 -17.87 9.86
C VAL A 418 13.44 -18.60 9.30
N GLY A 419 14.46 -18.79 10.14
CA GLY A 419 15.81 -19.18 9.77
C GLY A 419 15.87 -20.25 8.68
N GLY A 420 16.64 -19.94 7.62
CA GLY A 420 17.07 -20.90 6.63
C GLY A 420 18.07 -21.88 7.23
#